data_f09e1066fd94869a30a89585d2d83496
#
_entry.id   f09e1066fd94869a30a89585d2d83496
#
_cell.length_a   1.000
_cell.length_b   1.000
_cell.length_c   1.000
_cell.angle_alpha   90.00
_cell.angle_beta   90.00
_cell.angle_gamma   90.00
#
_symmetry.space_group_name_H-M   'P 1'
#
loop_
_entity.id
_entity.type
_entity.pdbx_description
1 polymer ?
#
loop_
_entity_poly.entity_id
_entity_poly.type
_entity_poly.pdbx_seq_one_letter_code
_entity_poly.pdbx_strand_id
1 'polypeptide(L)'
;TIVLPHIQGALSVNQDQASWTMTLFLVGSAVTMPITGWLAGWLGWRRLMVGTLIGFTVTSIACGLATNLETLLVARAAQGVFGAPLMPLGQGMLLATFPKKQHALALMLWGIGGTMGPVLGPILGGFVGEALGWRWTFLFLAPISTMAIIIAIFALGDQQKGTSGKLGWMGFLSLAIAIGSAQLLLDRGHRLDWFESFEITTELFICLIAALFFIWSTLYSKTPLFERAIFTNWNFTLGLLTMLLMGALSFTPITLFPMLLQDLRGYPDAT
;
A
#
# COMPACT_ATOMS: atom_id res chain seq x y z
N THR A 1 -9.50 2.93 9.95
CA THR A 1 -10.57 3.90 10.32
C THR A 1 -11.16 3.63 11.69
N ILE A 2 -11.52 2.39 12.03
CA ILE A 2 -12.18 2.03 13.29
C ILE A 2 -11.37 2.43 14.54
N VAL A 3 -10.05 2.40 14.45
CA VAL A 3 -9.12 2.68 15.59
C VAL A 3 -8.76 4.17 15.72
N LEU A 4 -9.13 5.00 14.75
CA LEU A 4 -8.79 6.44 14.75
C LEU A 4 -9.27 7.20 16.00
N PRO A 5 -10.53 7.02 16.48
CA PRO A 5 -10.99 7.71 17.69
C PRO A 5 -10.19 7.33 18.95
N HIS A 6 -9.76 6.07 19.04
CA HIS A 6 -8.92 5.61 20.14
C HIS A 6 -7.51 6.22 20.13
N ILE A 7 -6.94 6.42 18.91
CA ILE A 7 -5.65 7.09 18.73
C ILE A 7 -5.77 8.57 19.13
N GLN A 8 -6.85 9.25 18.73
CA GLN A 8 -7.13 10.65 19.07
C GLN A 8 -7.15 10.85 20.59
N GLY A 9 -7.93 10.01 21.30
CA GLY A 9 -8.02 10.07 22.77
C GLY A 9 -6.69 9.75 23.46
N ALA A 10 -5.99 8.71 23.00
CA ALA A 10 -4.77 8.25 23.67
C ALA A 10 -3.55 9.17 23.44
N LEU A 11 -3.45 9.82 22.28
CA LEU A 11 -2.34 10.71 21.96
C LEU A 11 -2.70 12.20 22.08
N SER A 12 -3.95 12.52 22.48
CA SER A 12 -4.47 13.89 22.61
C SER A 12 -4.32 14.69 21.32
N VAL A 13 -4.63 14.08 20.18
CA VAL A 13 -4.51 14.66 18.84
C VAL A 13 -5.88 14.88 18.21
N ASN A 14 -5.98 15.82 17.28
CA ASN A 14 -7.22 16.06 16.54
C ASN A 14 -7.43 15.01 15.43
N GLN A 15 -8.61 15.00 14.82
CA GLN A 15 -8.97 14.05 13.77
C GLN A 15 -8.06 14.16 12.54
N ASP A 16 -7.66 15.35 12.16
CA ASP A 16 -6.77 15.58 11.02
C ASP A 16 -5.38 14.99 11.27
N GLN A 17 -4.84 15.22 12.45
CA GLN A 17 -3.55 14.65 12.85
C GLN A 17 -3.59 13.11 12.90
N ALA A 18 -4.66 12.52 13.42
CA ALA A 18 -4.81 11.08 13.47
C ALA A 18 -4.94 10.45 12.07
N SER A 19 -5.61 11.13 11.13
CA SER A 19 -5.75 10.64 9.75
C SER A 19 -4.43 10.52 9.00
N TRP A 20 -3.41 11.33 9.34
CA TRP A 20 -2.06 11.20 8.77
C TRP A 20 -1.44 9.82 8.96
N THR A 21 -1.88 9.07 9.98
CA THR A 21 -1.43 7.68 10.18
C THR A 21 -1.81 6.76 9.02
N MET A 22 -2.95 7.00 8.39
CA MET A 22 -3.37 6.27 7.19
C MET A 22 -2.73 6.83 5.93
N THR A 23 -2.73 8.15 5.79
CA THR A 23 -2.17 8.84 4.63
C THR A 23 -0.70 8.47 4.42
N LEU A 24 0.14 8.53 5.46
CA LEU A 24 1.55 8.21 5.34
C LEU A 24 1.82 6.72 5.05
N PHE A 25 0.99 5.82 5.58
CA PHE A 25 1.06 4.41 5.19
C PHE A 25 0.76 4.22 3.70
N LEU A 26 -0.30 4.86 3.18
CA LEU A 26 -0.68 4.78 1.77
C LEU A 26 0.36 5.43 0.86
N VAL A 27 0.89 6.60 1.23
CA VAL A 27 1.99 7.27 0.49
C VAL A 27 3.23 6.38 0.44
N GLY A 28 3.67 5.83 1.58
CA GLY A 28 4.81 4.91 1.63
C GLY A 28 4.60 3.68 0.75
N SER A 29 3.38 3.13 0.75
CA SER A 29 3.02 1.99 -0.08
C SER A 29 3.02 2.36 -1.57
N ALA A 30 2.38 3.45 -1.94
CA ALA A 30 2.22 3.88 -3.32
C ALA A 30 3.56 4.24 -3.98
N VAL A 31 4.45 4.88 -3.22
CA VAL A 31 5.82 5.22 -3.69
C VAL A 31 6.69 3.98 -3.89
N THR A 32 6.56 2.97 -3.03
CA THR A 32 7.44 1.79 -3.08
C THR A 32 6.97 0.73 -4.08
N MET A 33 5.67 0.63 -4.33
CA MET A 33 5.10 -0.39 -5.21
C MET A 33 5.75 -0.44 -6.60
N PRO A 34 5.99 0.67 -7.32
CA PRO A 34 6.57 0.66 -8.67
C PRO A 34 7.99 0.09 -8.78
N ILE A 35 8.81 0.20 -7.73
CA ILE A 35 10.19 -0.31 -7.75
C ILE A 35 10.32 -1.75 -7.29
N THR A 36 9.23 -2.38 -6.86
CA THR A 36 9.25 -3.76 -6.33
C THR A 36 9.84 -4.74 -7.33
N GLY A 37 9.50 -4.62 -8.62
CA GLY A 37 10.03 -5.48 -9.67
C GLY A 37 11.55 -5.34 -9.85
N TRP A 38 12.05 -4.10 -9.82
CA TRP A 38 13.49 -3.83 -9.89
C TRP A 38 14.22 -4.37 -8.65
N LEU A 39 13.68 -4.15 -7.44
CA LEU A 39 14.22 -4.68 -6.19
C LEU A 39 14.26 -6.22 -6.21
N ALA A 40 13.22 -6.87 -6.72
CA ALA A 40 13.16 -8.32 -6.86
C ALA A 40 14.23 -8.86 -7.80
N GLY A 41 14.49 -8.15 -8.91
CA GLY A 41 15.58 -8.50 -9.81
C GLY A 41 16.98 -8.30 -9.19
N TRP A 42 17.15 -7.27 -8.36
CA TRP A 42 18.44 -6.93 -7.73
C TRP A 42 18.77 -7.82 -6.52
N LEU A 43 17.84 -7.94 -5.57
CA LEU A 43 18.03 -8.71 -4.33
C LEU A 43 17.72 -10.20 -4.50
N GLY A 44 16.87 -10.55 -5.48
CA GLY A 44 16.21 -11.83 -5.59
C GLY A 44 14.89 -11.86 -4.83
N TRP A 45 13.93 -12.62 -5.35
CA TRP A 45 12.55 -12.70 -4.84
C TRP A 45 12.48 -13.14 -3.37
N ARG A 46 13.20 -14.21 -3.00
CA ARG A 46 13.21 -14.75 -1.62
C ARG A 46 13.73 -13.72 -0.63
N ARG A 47 14.91 -13.12 -0.92
CA ARG A 47 15.54 -12.15 -0.01
C ARG A 47 14.69 -10.91 0.15
N LEU A 48 14.09 -10.43 -0.95
CA LEU A 48 13.19 -9.28 -0.90
C LEU A 48 11.94 -9.61 -0.09
N MET A 49 11.29 -10.78 -0.30
CA MET A 49 10.11 -11.19 0.45
C MET A 49 10.41 -11.28 1.95
N VAL A 50 11.49 -11.98 2.34
CA VAL A 50 11.86 -12.10 3.76
C VAL A 50 12.23 -10.74 4.35
N GLY A 51 13.00 -9.91 3.63
CA GLY A 51 13.38 -8.57 4.09
C GLY A 51 12.19 -7.66 4.29
N THR A 52 11.21 -7.67 3.36
CA THR A 52 9.98 -6.86 3.48
C THR A 52 9.08 -7.35 4.61
N LEU A 53 8.96 -8.67 4.81
CA LEU A 53 8.22 -9.23 5.95
C LEU A 53 8.88 -8.86 7.29
N ILE A 54 10.20 -8.94 7.40
CA ILE A 54 10.94 -8.51 8.60
C ILE A 54 10.72 -7.01 8.85
N GLY A 55 10.91 -6.18 7.83
CA GLY A 55 10.69 -4.74 7.93
C GLY A 55 9.25 -4.41 8.33
N PHE A 56 8.26 -5.08 7.74
CA PHE A 56 6.85 -4.94 8.11
C PHE A 56 6.57 -5.34 9.55
N THR A 57 7.17 -6.44 10.03
CA THR A 57 7.04 -6.90 11.43
C THR A 57 7.62 -5.87 12.40
N VAL A 58 8.85 -5.42 12.15
CA VAL A 58 9.53 -4.43 12.99
C VAL A 58 8.76 -3.12 13.05
N THR A 59 8.28 -2.63 11.89
CA THR A 59 7.51 -1.39 11.84
C THR A 59 6.12 -1.55 12.45
N SER A 60 5.49 -2.72 12.38
CA SER A 60 4.24 -3.02 13.10
C SER A 60 4.43 -2.97 14.60
N ILE A 61 5.52 -3.55 15.12
CA ILE A 61 5.88 -3.45 16.54
C ILE A 61 6.16 -1.99 16.92
N ALA A 62 6.89 -1.24 16.10
CA ALA A 62 7.16 0.17 16.32
C ALA A 62 5.87 1.01 16.38
N CYS A 63 4.87 0.74 15.52
CA CYS A 63 3.55 1.37 15.59
C CYS A 63 2.84 1.08 16.91
N GLY A 64 2.86 -0.18 17.37
CA GLY A 64 2.23 -0.58 18.64
C GLY A 64 2.91 -0.01 19.88
N LEU A 65 4.22 0.26 19.81
CA LEU A 65 5.02 0.84 20.89
C LEU A 65 5.12 2.38 20.80
N ALA A 66 4.51 3.03 19.81
CA ALA A 66 4.59 4.47 19.64
C ALA A 66 4.00 5.21 20.84
N THR A 67 4.77 6.18 21.37
CA THR A 67 4.39 7.00 22.54
C THR A 67 3.82 8.35 22.15
N ASN A 68 4.11 8.82 20.94
CA ASN A 68 3.63 10.10 20.40
C ASN A 68 3.24 9.95 18.93
N LEU A 69 2.55 10.97 18.40
CA LEU A 69 2.08 10.97 17.02
C LEU A 69 3.25 10.87 16.02
N GLU A 70 4.33 11.60 16.20
CA GLU A 70 5.46 11.66 15.27
C GLU A 70 6.10 10.28 15.08
N THR A 71 6.36 9.56 16.17
CA THR A 71 6.90 8.20 16.09
C THR A 71 5.92 7.25 15.41
N LEU A 72 4.62 7.39 15.65
CA LEU A 72 3.60 6.61 14.97
C LEU A 72 3.57 6.91 13.46
N LEU A 73 3.63 8.18 13.07
CA LEU A 73 3.62 8.60 11.66
C LEU A 73 4.83 8.06 10.89
N VAL A 74 6.03 8.16 11.47
CA VAL A 74 7.26 7.61 10.86
C VAL A 74 7.17 6.09 10.75
N ALA A 75 6.72 5.41 11.80
CA ALA A 75 6.55 3.96 11.79
C ALA A 75 5.50 3.51 10.74
N ARG A 76 4.40 4.27 10.57
CA ARG A 76 3.37 4.00 9.56
C ARG A 76 3.87 4.22 8.13
N ALA A 77 4.62 5.28 7.87
CA ALA A 77 5.27 5.49 6.58
C ALA A 77 6.21 4.34 6.23
N ALA A 78 7.07 3.93 7.17
CA ALA A 78 7.98 2.80 7.01
C ALA A 78 7.21 1.47 6.84
N GLN A 79 6.12 1.25 7.57
CA GLN A 79 5.27 0.07 7.43
C GLN A 79 4.65 0.00 6.03
N GLY A 80 4.23 1.14 5.45
CA GLY A 80 3.78 1.23 4.07
C GLY A 80 4.86 0.82 3.07
N VAL A 81 6.08 1.32 3.25
CA VAL A 81 7.24 0.99 2.40
C VAL A 81 7.52 -0.53 2.41
N PHE A 82 7.53 -1.16 3.57
CA PHE A 82 7.80 -2.60 3.67
C PHE A 82 6.58 -3.46 3.32
N GLY A 83 5.36 -2.97 3.50
CA GLY A 83 4.13 -3.70 3.16
C GLY A 83 3.83 -3.74 1.66
N ALA A 84 4.16 -2.67 0.94
CA ALA A 84 3.82 -2.53 -0.48
C ALA A 84 4.33 -3.66 -1.39
N PRO A 85 5.58 -4.15 -1.25
CA PRO A 85 6.09 -5.20 -2.11
C PRO A 85 5.42 -6.57 -1.91
N LEU A 86 4.78 -6.82 -0.77
CA LEU A 86 4.28 -8.16 -0.41
C LEU A 86 3.25 -8.70 -1.41
N MET A 87 2.33 -7.84 -1.86
CA MET A 87 1.30 -8.25 -2.84
C MET A 87 1.87 -8.61 -4.22
N PRO A 88 2.62 -7.73 -4.90
CA PRO A 88 3.17 -8.06 -6.21
C PRO A 88 4.21 -9.17 -6.15
N LEU A 89 4.99 -9.28 -5.07
CA LEU A 89 5.91 -10.39 -4.87
C LEU A 89 5.18 -11.73 -4.74
N GLY A 90 4.13 -11.79 -3.92
CA GLY A 90 3.33 -13.01 -3.76
C GLY A 90 2.72 -13.47 -5.07
N GLN A 91 2.12 -12.56 -5.84
CA GLN A 91 1.56 -12.85 -7.16
C GLN A 91 2.62 -13.32 -8.16
N GLY A 92 3.75 -12.61 -8.23
CA GLY A 92 4.84 -12.96 -9.13
C GLY A 92 5.45 -14.33 -8.82
N MET A 93 5.62 -14.65 -7.53
CA MET A 93 6.10 -15.97 -7.09
C MET A 93 5.14 -17.10 -7.47
N LEU A 94 3.84 -16.90 -7.29
CA LEU A 94 2.84 -17.88 -7.71
C LEU A 94 2.94 -18.16 -9.21
N LEU A 95 2.98 -17.10 -10.02
CA LEU A 95 3.11 -17.26 -11.47
C LEU A 95 4.44 -17.88 -11.91
N ALA A 96 5.51 -17.67 -11.17
CA ALA A 96 6.81 -18.29 -11.45
C ALA A 96 6.88 -19.77 -11.04
N THR A 97 6.11 -20.17 -10.02
CA THR A 97 6.16 -21.53 -9.45
C THR A 97 5.19 -22.48 -10.17
N PHE A 98 4.01 -21.99 -10.54
CA PHE A 98 2.99 -22.82 -11.18
C PHE A 98 3.13 -22.86 -12.71
N PRO A 99 2.86 -24.02 -13.36
CA PRO A 99 2.86 -24.11 -14.82
C PRO A 99 1.73 -23.25 -15.40
N LYS A 100 1.94 -22.73 -16.63
CA LYS A 100 0.99 -21.82 -17.31
C LYS A 100 -0.47 -22.29 -17.31
N LYS A 101 -0.69 -23.60 -17.39
CA LYS A 101 -2.06 -24.20 -17.36
C LYS A 101 -2.78 -23.99 -16.01
N GLN A 102 -2.05 -23.76 -14.94
CA GLN A 102 -2.58 -23.60 -13.58
C GLN A 102 -2.56 -22.14 -13.10
N HIS A 103 -2.09 -21.19 -13.93
CA HIS A 103 -2.03 -19.78 -13.54
C HIS A 103 -3.40 -19.21 -13.13
N ALA A 104 -4.48 -19.61 -13.82
CA ALA A 104 -5.84 -19.17 -13.47
C ALA A 104 -6.24 -19.63 -12.05
N LEU A 105 -5.95 -20.88 -11.69
CA LEU A 105 -6.22 -21.42 -10.36
C LEU A 105 -5.36 -20.73 -9.28
N ALA A 106 -4.06 -20.57 -9.57
CA ALA A 106 -3.13 -19.90 -8.65
C ALA A 106 -3.55 -18.46 -8.37
N LEU A 107 -3.93 -17.70 -9.41
CA LEU A 107 -4.42 -16.33 -9.27
C LEU A 107 -5.78 -16.26 -8.56
N MET A 108 -6.67 -17.24 -8.78
CA MET A 108 -7.94 -17.31 -8.06
C MET A 108 -7.70 -17.50 -6.55
N LEU A 109 -6.84 -18.43 -6.16
CA LEU A 109 -6.50 -18.67 -4.75
C LEU A 109 -5.82 -17.45 -4.12
N TRP A 110 -4.91 -16.79 -4.86
CA TRP A 110 -4.28 -15.54 -4.44
C TRP A 110 -5.32 -14.43 -4.26
N GLY A 111 -6.27 -14.29 -5.18
CA GLY A 111 -7.34 -13.31 -5.11
C GLY A 111 -8.26 -13.51 -3.90
N ILE A 112 -8.61 -14.76 -3.57
CA ILE A 112 -9.36 -15.09 -2.36
C ILE A 112 -8.60 -14.63 -1.11
N GLY A 113 -7.30 -14.96 -1.01
CA GLY A 113 -6.45 -14.49 0.09
C GLY A 113 -6.38 -12.97 0.18
N GLY A 114 -6.24 -12.29 -0.96
CA GLY A 114 -6.18 -10.84 -1.05
C GLY A 114 -7.49 -10.13 -0.64
N THR A 115 -8.64 -10.73 -0.91
CA THR A 115 -9.95 -10.18 -0.52
C THR A 115 -10.28 -10.45 0.95
N MET A 116 -9.74 -11.51 1.55
CA MET A 116 -9.94 -11.79 2.97
C MET A 116 -9.38 -10.70 3.88
N GLY A 117 -8.25 -10.08 3.52
CA GLY A 117 -7.65 -9.00 4.30
C GLY A 117 -8.58 -7.81 4.55
N PRO A 118 -9.12 -7.16 3.52
CA PRO A 118 -10.08 -6.06 3.64
C PRO A 118 -11.38 -6.44 4.37
N VAL A 119 -11.81 -7.70 4.31
CA VAL A 119 -13.04 -8.18 5.00
C VAL A 119 -12.76 -8.47 6.48
N LEU A 120 -11.72 -9.25 6.77
CA LEU A 120 -11.40 -9.66 8.14
C LEU A 120 -10.67 -8.56 8.92
N GLY A 121 -9.94 -7.67 8.23
CA GLY A 121 -9.16 -6.61 8.87
C GLY A 121 -10.00 -5.70 9.78
N PRO A 122 -11.11 -5.11 9.31
CA PRO A 122 -11.99 -4.30 10.13
C PRO A 122 -12.61 -5.08 11.32
N ILE A 123 -13.02 -6.32 11.07
CA ILE A 123 -13.64 -7.17 12.11
C ILE A 123 -12.63 -7.48 13.23
N LEU A 124 -11.48 -8.02 12.86
CA LEU A 124 -10.42 -8.36 13.81
C LEU A 124 -9.81 -7.10 14.45
N GLY A 125 -9.59 -6.06 13.67
CA GLY A 125 -9.05 -4.79 14.14
C GLY A 125 -9.98 -4.06 15.09
N GLY A 126 -11.31 -4.11 14.85
CA GLY A 126 -12.32 -3.58 15.76
C GLY A 126 -12.34 -4.37 17.07
N PHE A 127 -12.52 -5.68 16.99
CA PHE A 127 -12.54 -6.55 18.17
C PHE A 127 -11.27 -6.43 19.03
N VAL A 128 -10.09 -6.49 18.41
CA VAL A 128 -8.80 -6.35 19.12
C VAL A 128 -8.63 -4.94 19.68
N GLY A 129 -9.06 -3.92 18.93
CA GLY A 129 -8.96 -2.52 19.34
C GLY A 129 -9.83 -2.18 20.54
N GLU A 130 -11.03 -2.72 20.60
CA GLU A 130 -11.95 -2.55 21.74
C GLU A 130 -11.51 -3.37 22.96
N ALA A 131 -11.13 -4.65 22.76
CA ALA A 131 -10.82 -5.55 23.86
C ALA A 131 -9.45 -5.25 24.51
N LEU A 132 -8.43 -4.91 23.72
CA LEU A 132 -7.02 -4.80 24.16
C LEU A 132 -6.43 -3.40 23.93
N GLY A 133 -7.17 -2.51 23.28
CA GLY A 133 -6.75 -1.17 22.93
C GLY A 133 -6.05 -1.07 21.58
N TRP A 134 -5.97 0.16 21.03
CA TRP A 134 -5.52 0.45 19.68
C TRP A 134 -4.09 -0.03 19.35
N ARG A 135 -3.21 -0.09 20.34
CA ARG A 135 -1.83 -0.56 20.16
C ARG A 135 -1.77 -2.02 19.73
N TRP A 136 -2.67 -2.83 20.24
CA TRP A 136 -2.73 -4.25 19.92
C TRP A 136 -3.18 -4.52 18.49
N THR A 137 -3.86 -3.60 17.82
CA THR A 137 -4.21 -3.75 16.40
C THR A 137 -2.96 -3.79 15.51
N PHE A 138 -1.86 -3.15 15.94
CA PHE A 138 -0.57 -3.23 15.27
C PHE A 138 0.28 -4.41 15.76
N LEU A 139 0.31 -4.65 17.06
CA LEU A 139 1.08 -5.75 17.66
C LEU A 139 0.56 -7.12 17.23
N PHE A 140 -0.75 -7.25 16.99
CA PHE A 140 -1.36 -8.49 16.50
C PHE A 140 -0.85 -8.91 15.12
N LEU A 141 -0.37 -7.98 14.31
CA LEU A 141 0.24 -8.27 13.01
C LEU A 141 1.64 -8.93 13.15
N ALA A 142 2.34 -8.70 14.25
CA ALA A 142 3.69 -9.21 14.45
C ALA A 142 3.76 -10.75 14.50
N PRO A 143 2.97 -11.49 15.26
CA PRO A 143 2.98 -12.94 15.22
C PRO A 143 2.58 -13.51 13.86
N ILE A 144 1.61 -12.89 13.17
CA ILE A 144 1.16 -13.33 11.85
C ILE A 144 2.29 -13.16 10.83
N SER A 145 2.93 -12.00 10.79
CA SER A 145 4.03 -11.73 9.88
C SER A 145 5.28 -12.54 10.22
N THR A 146 5.53 -12.84 11.51
CA THR A 146 6.61 -13.74 11.94
C THR A 146 6.37 -15.18 11.44
N MET A 147 5.14 -15.67 11.51
CA MET A 147 4.79 -16.96 10.93
C MET A 147 4.98 -16.96 9.41
N ALA A 148 4.60 -15.88 8.73
CA ALA A 148 4.83 -15.71 7.29
C ALA A 148 6.33 -15.69 6.95
N ILE A 149 7.19 -15.07 7.78
CA ILE A 149 8.66 -15.10 7.63
C ILE A 149 9.17 -16.54 7.70
N ILE A 150 8.75 -17.30 8.71
CA ILE A 150 9.16 -18.71 8.89
C ILE A 150 8.76 -19.51 7.65
N ILE A 151 7.51 -19.40 7.22
CA ILE A 151 7.04 -20.09 6.00
C ILE A 151 7.86 -19.66 4.78
N ALA A 152 8.12 -18.36 4.60
CA ALA A 152 8.90 -17.86 3.47
C ALA A 152 10.35 -18.40 3.46
N ILE A 153 10.98 -18.52 4.61
CA ILE A 153 12.35 -19.06 4.72
C ILE A 153 12.41 -20.55 4.32
N PHE A 154 11.43 -21.35 4.75
CA PHE A 154 11.44 -22.80 4.51
C PHE A 154 10.80 -23.19 3.19
N ALA A 155 9.76 -22.49 2.74
CA ALA A 155 9.02 -22.84 1.53
C ALA A 155 9.61 -22.26 0.24
N LEU A 156 10.29 -21.10 0.33
CA LEU A 156 10.86 -20.45 -0.86
C LEU A 156 12.27 -20.96 -1.11
N GLY A 157 12.45 -21.63 -2.26
CA GLY A 157 13.78 -21.99 -2.76
C GLY A 157 14.61 -20.76 -3.14
N ASP A 158 15.93 -20.91 -3.19
CA ASP A 158 16.84 -19.89 -3.71
C ASP A 158 16.60 -19.75 -5.22
N GLN A 159 15.82 -18.75 -5.60
CA GLN A 159 15.67 -18.38 -7.01
C GLN A 159 16.84 -17.51 -7.43
N GLN A 160 17.34 -17.77 -8.63
CA GLN A 160 18.44 -17.00 -9.22
C GLN A 160 18.06 -15.50 -9.24
N LYS A 161 19.06 -14.67 -8.92
CA LYS A 161 18.94 -13.22 -9.11
C LYS A 161 18.62 -12.94 -10.58
N GLY A 162 17.57 -12.19 -10.81
CA GLY A 162 17.29 -11.65 -12.14
C GLY A 162 18.38 -10.64 -12.53
N THR A 163 18.54 -10.40 -13.81
CA THR A 163 19.38 -9.30 -14.31
C THR A 163 18.59 -8.01 -14.19
N SER A 164 18.70 -7.30 -13.08
CA SER A 164 18.18 -5.93 -12.99
C SER A 164 19.12 -4.98 -13.73
N GLY A 165 18.58 -4.28 -14.71
CA GLY A 165 19.23 -3.12 -15.31
C GLY A 165 19.45 -2.00 -14.28
N LYS A 166 20.10 -0.92 -14.70
CA LYS A 166 20.25 0.27 -13.86
C LYS A 166 18.87 0.87 -13.56
N LEU A 167 18.60 1.19 -12.31
CA LEU A 167 17.37 1.89 -11.94
C LEU A 167 17.35 3.28 -12.56
N GLY A 168 16.28 3.60 -13.26
CA GLY A 168 16.02 4.95 -13.76
C GLY A 168 15.58 5.88 -12.62
N TRP A 169 16.55 6.37 -11.83
CA TRP A 169 16.27 7.19 -10.65
C TRP A 169 15.39 8.40 -10.95
N MET A 170 15.59 9.06 -12.10
CA MET A 170 14.76 10.21 -12.49
C MET A 170 13.30 9.79 -12.71
N GLY A 171 13.06 8.69 -13.40
CA GLY A 171 11.72 8.15 -13.61
C GLY A 171 11.08 7.70 -12.29
N PHE A 172 11.85 7.07 -11.43
CA PHE A 172 11.36 6.66 -10.11
C PHE A 172 10.98 7.84 -9.23
N LEU A 173 11.89 8.83 -9.06
CA LEU A 173 11.63 9.98 -8.20
C LEU A 173 10.45 10.82 -8.71
N SER A 174 10.36 11.05 -10.01
CA SER A 174 9.24 11.79 -10.60
C SER A 174 7.91 11.05 -10.41
N LEU A 175 7.88 9.72 -10.59
CA LEU A 175 6.69 8.92 -10.33
C LEU A 175 6.32 8.92 -8.84
N ALA A 176 7.30 8.78 -7.95
CA ALA A 176 7.10 8.81 -6.50
C ALA A 176 6.50 10.14 -6.03
N ILE A 177 7.01 11.27 -6.56
CA ILE A 177 6.46 12.60 -6.25
C ILE A 177 5.05 12.74 -6.85
N ALA A 178 4.82 12.31 -8.09
CA ALA A 178 3.50 12.38 -8.73
C ALA A 178 2.44 11.58 -7.96
N ILE A 179 2.75 10.33 -7.61
CA ILE A 179 1.82 9.47 -6.86
C ILE A 179 1.64 9.98 -5.42
N GLY A 180 2.72 10.40 -4.75
CA GLY A 180 2.67 10.93 -3.39
C GLY A 180 1.82 12.19 -3.29
N SER A 181 2.03 13.17 -4.18
CA SER A 181 1.22 14.40 -4.23
C SER A 181 -0.22 14.12 -4.64
N ALA A 182 -0.47 13.22 -5.61
CA ALA A 182 -1.84 12.80 -5.95
C ALA A 182 -2.56 12.16 -4.76
N GLN A 183 -1.88 11.30 -4.01
CA GLN A 183 -2.44 10.67 -2.82
C GLN A 183 -2.79 11.69 -1.73
N LEU A 184 -1.91 12.67 -1.46
CA LEU A 184 -2.15 13.73 -0.50
C LEU A 184 -3.34 14.60 -0.94
N LEU A 185 -3.36 15.02 -2.19
CA LEU A 185 -4.45 15.80 -2.79
C LEU A 185 -5.81 15.11 -2.65
N LEU A 186 -5.90 13.82 -3.00
CA LEU A 186 -7.14 13.06 -2.93
C LEU A 186 -7.60 12.79 -1.49
N ASP A 187 -6.66 12.53 -0.58
CA ASP A 187 -6.97 12.23 0.82
C ASP A 187 -7.43 13.48 1.59
N ARG A 188 -6.87 14.64 1.28
CA ARG A 188 -7.10 15.89 2.01
C ARG A 188 -8.04 16.87 1.29
N GLY A 189 -8.30 16.64 0.00
CA GLY A 189 -9.07 17.56 -0.85
C GLY A 189 -10.41 17.93 -0.27
N HIS A 190 -11.20 16.96 0.19
CA HIS A 190 -12.52 17.22 0.78
C HIS A 190 -12.44 18.06 2.06
N ARG A 191 -11.41 17.91 2.86
CA ARG A 191 -11.27 18.62 4.15
C ARG A 191 -10.73 20.03 4.01
N LEU A 192 -10.05 20.31 2.91
CA LEU A 192 -9.45 21.61 2.60
C LEU A 192 -10.17 22.37 1.50
N ASP A 193 -11.46 22.06 1.27
CA ASP A 193 -12.32 22.69 0.27
C ASP A 193 -11.74 22.69 -1.15
N TRP A 194 -11.02 21.59 -1.48
CA TRP A 194 -10.46 21.33 -2.81
C TRP A 194 -9.64 22.52 -3.34
N PHE A 195 -9.97 23.02 -4.51
CA PHE A 195 -9.21 24.04 -5.24
C PHE A 195 -9.27 25.45 -4.63
N GLU A 196 -10.06 25.67 -3.57
CA GLU A 196 -10.04 26.92 -2.80
C GLU A 196 -8.83 27.01 -1.89
N SER A 197 -8.22 25.86 -1.52
CA SER A 197 -7.02 25.80 -0.73
C SER A 197 -5.76 25.98 -1.59
N PHE A 198 -4.89 26.90 -1.17
CA PHE A 198 -3.56 27.06 -1.76
C PHE A 198 -2.71 25.79 -1.67
N GLU A 199 -2.87 25.03 -0.60
CA GLU A 199 -2.15 23.79 -0.36
C GLU A 199 -2.53 22.72 -1.40
N ILE A 200 -3.82 22.46 -1.60
CA ILE A 200 -4.33 21.50 -2.59
C ILE A 200 -3.95 21.92 -4.02
N THR A 201 -4.04 23.21 -4.32
CA THR A 201 -3.63 23.73 -5.64
C THR A 201 -2.14 23.51 -5.88
N THR A 202 -1.31 23.71 -4.86
CA THR A 202 0.14 23.44 -4.93
C THR A 202 0.43 21.95 -5.13
N GLU A 203 -0.24 21.07 -4.38
CA GLU A 203 -0.11 19.61 -4.54
C GLU A 203 -0.51 19.15 -5.95
N LEU A 204 -1.56 19.75 -6.54
CA LEU A 204 -1.97 19.49 -7.92
C LEU A 204 -0.87 19.88 -8.92
N PHE A 205 -0.30 21.09 -8.79
CA PHE A 205 0.79 21.53 -9.66
C PHE A 205 2.03 20.65 -9.55
N ILE A 206 2.40 20.25 -8.33
CA ILE A 206 3.52 19.32 -8.10
C ILE A 206 3.21 17.98 -8.77
N CYS A 207 2.00 17.45 -8.60
CA CYS A 207 1.56 16.21 -9.22
C CYS A 207 1.67 16.26 -10.74
N LEU A 208 1.12 17.31 -11.37
CA LEU A 208 1.13 17.47 -12.82
C LEU A 208 2.56 17.61 -13.37
N ILE A 209 3.38 18.46 -12.77
CA ILE A 209 4.78 18.65 -13.19
C ILE A 209 5.56 17.33 -13.05
N ALA A 210 5.42 16.64 -11.93
CA ALA A 210 6.10 15.37 -11.70
C ALA A 210 5.61 14.28 -12.66
N ALA A 211 4.31 14.22 -12.96
CA ALA A 211 3.75 13.30 -13.94
C ALA A 211 4.26 13.57 -15.36
N LEU A 212 4.31 14.84 -15.79
CA LEU A 212 4.89 15.23 -17.07
C LEU A 212 6.37 14.85 -17.14
N PHE A 213 7.11 15.07 -16.06
CA PHE A 213 8.52 14.71 -16.00
C PHE A 213 8.73 13.19 -16.02
N PHE A 214 7.85 12.42 -15.40
CA PHE A 214 7.84 10.96 -15.49
C PHE A 214 7.60 10.50 -16.93
N ILE A 215 6.61 11.07 -17.62
CA ILE A 215 6.31 10.76 -19.02
C ILE A 215 7.51 11.08 -19.89
N TRP A 216 8.09 12.28 -19.72
CA TRP A 216 9.29 12.68 -20.43
C TRP A 216 10.47 11.72 -20.18
N SER A 217 10.73 11.36 -18.92
CA SER A 217 11.76 10.39 -18.54
C SER A 217 11.52 9.02 -19.17
N THR A 218 10.28 8.55 -19.23
CA THR A 218 9.93 7.28 -19.86
C THR A 218 10.14 7.32 -21.37
N LEU A 219 9.89 8.47 -22.03
CA LEU A 219 10.03 8.61 -23.47
C LEU A 219 11.47 8.87 -23.93
N TYR A 220 12.28 9.57 -23.16
CA TYR A 220 13.59 10.06 -23.62
C TYR A 220 14.79 9.51 -22.83
N SER A 221 14.59 8.90 -21.65
CA SER A 221 15.70 8.35 -20.88
C SER A 221 16.30 7.10 -21.53
N LYS A 222 17.61 6.93 -21.37
CA LYS A 222 18.34 5.71 -21.75
C LYS A 222 18.05 4.52 -20.82
N THR A 223 17.61 4.80 -19.60
CA THR A 223 17.25 3.81 -18.57
C THR A 223 15.86 4.15 -18.01
N PRO A 224 14.78 3.92 -18.77
CA PRO A 224 13.42 4.18 -18.29
C PRO A 224 13.07 3.23 -17.17
N LEU A 225 12.22 3.68 -16.21
CA LEU A 225 11.72 2.83 -15.13
C LEU A 225 10.85 1.69 -15.68
N PHE A 226 10.02 1.99 -16.67
CA PHE A 226 9.21 1.01 -17.41
C PHE A 226 9.56 1.03 -18.89
N GLU A 227 9.58 -0.13 -19.52
CA GLU A 227 9.79 -0.24 -20.96
C GLU A 227 8.63 0.43 -21.71
N ARG A 228 8.96 1.24 -22.72
CA ARG A 228 7.96 1.95 -23.57
C ARG A 228 6.98 1.00 -24.23
N ALA A 229 7.48 -0.19 -24.62
CA ALA A 229 6.68 -1.22 -25.28
C ALA A 229 5.45 -1.65 -24.46
N ILE A 230 5.50 -1.54 -23.13
CA ILE A 230 4.40 -1.88 -22.24
C ILE A 230 3.21 -0.95 -22.47
N PHE A 231 3.45 0.35 -22.59
CA PHE A 231 2.41 1.37 -22.79
C PHE A 231 1.82 1.37 -24.21
N THR A 232 2.53 0.81 -25.17
CA THR A 232 2.05 0.69 -26.57
C THR A 232 1.14 -0.52 -26.74
N ASN A 233 1.16 -1.45 -25.78
CA ASN A 233 0.33 -2.66 -25.86
C ASN A 233 -1.09 -2.35 -25.39
N TRP A 234 -2.07 -2.44 -26.32
CA TRP A 234 -3.48 -2.17 -26.06
C TRP A 234 -4.08 -3.06 -24.95
N ASN A 235 -3.68 -4.33 -24.90
CA ASN A 235 -4.13 -5.25 -23.85
C ASN A 235 -3.65 -4.83 -22.46
N PHE A 236 -2.44 -4.29 -22.36
CA PHE A 236 -1.92 -3.75 -21.11
C PHE A 236 -2.71 -2.51 -20.65
N THR A 237 -2.98 -1.58 -21.57
CA THR A 237 -3.75 -0.36 -21.28
C THR A 237 -5.18 -0.68 -20.84
N LEU A 238 -5.85 -1.61 -21.54
CA LEU A 238 -7.18 -2.10 -21.12
C LEU A 238 -7.13 -2.80 -19.75
N GLY A 239 -6.10 -3.61 -19.51
CA GLY A 239 -5.89 -4.27 -18.22
C GLY A 239 -5.72 -3.25 -17.08
N LEU A 240 -4.95 -2.19 -17.30
CA LEU A 240 -4.77 -1.09 -16.35
C LEU A 240 -6.10 -0.38 -16.02
N LEU A 241 -6.86 -0.03 -17.06
CA LEU A 241 -8.19 0.60 -16.89
C LEU A 241 -9.16 -0.32 -16.14
N THR A 242 -9.17 -1.61 -16.49
CA THR A 242 -10.01 -2.61 -15.81
C THR A 242 -9.63 -2.73 -14.34
N MET A 243 -8.33 -2.77 -14.01
CA MET A 243 -7.86 -2.83 -12.61
C MET A 243 -8.20 -1.58 -11.82
N LEU A 244 -8.13 -0.40 -12.44
CA LEU A 244 -8.54 0.86 -11.82
C LEU A 244 -10.04 0.84 -11.48
N LEU A 245 -10.89 0.45 -12.44
CA LEU A 245 -12.33 0.34 -12.23
C LEU A 245 -12.69 -0.71 -11.17
N MET A 246 -12.03 -1.88 -11.22
CA MET A 246 -12.23 -2.93 -10.21
C MET A 246 -11.79 -2.47 -8.81
N GLY A 247 -10.70 -1.74 -8.70
CA GLY A 247 -10.27 -1.15 -7.44
C GLY A 247 -11.33 -0.18 -6.89
N ALA A 248 -11.81 0.75 -7.71
CA ALA A 248 -12.86 1.70 -7.32
C ALA A 248 -14.15 0.96 -6.87
N LEU A 249 -14.62 0.01 -7.67
CA LEU A 249 -15.83 -0.77 -7.36
C LEU A 249 -15.68 -1.63 -6.08
N SER A 250 -14.50 -2.16 -5.80
CA SER A 250 -14.28 -3.03 -4.65
C SER A 250 -14.12 -2.25 -3.34
N PHE A 251 -13.40 -1.12 -3.34
CA PHE A 251 -13.10 -0.39 -2.12
C PHE A 251 -14.17 0.64 -1.74
N THR A 252 -14.90 1.20 -2.71
CA THR A 252 -15.96 2.18 -2.45
C THR A 252 -17.07 1.66 -1.53
N PRO A 253 -17.65 0.46 -1.75
CA PRO A 253 -18.68 -0.05 -0.85
C PRO A 253 -18.17 -0.31 0.57
N ILE A 254 -16.94 -0.83 0.72
CA ILE A 254 -16.34 -1.13 2.03
C ILE A 254 -16.17 0.16 2.85
N THR A 255 -15.94 1.29 2.19
CA THR A 255 -15.73 2.58 2.85
C THR A 255 -17.04 3.32 3.09
N LEU A 256 -17.92 3.37 2.09
CA LEU A 256 -19.15 4.18 2.15
C LEU A 256 -20.30 3.48 2.88
N PHE A 257 -20.40 2.15 2.82
CA PHE A 257 -21.53 1.43 3.39
C PHE A 257 -21.62 1.54 4.92
N PRO A 258 -20.52 1.38 5.70
CA PRO A 258 -20.56 1.63 7.15
C PRO A 258 -20.94 3.07 7.49
N MET A 259 -20.40 4.07 6.76
CA MET A 259 -20.70 5.47 6.96
C MET A 259 -22.20 5.78 6.73
N LEU A 260 -22.76 5.23 5.65
CA LEU A 260 -24.20 5.33 5.36
C LEU A 260 -25.10 4.71 6.43
N LEU A 261 -24.70 3.58 7.00
CA LEU A 261 -25.46 2.91 8.05
C LEU A 261 -25.43 3.71 9.36
N GLN A 262 -24.30 4.30 9.70
CA GLN A 262 -24.12 5.15 10.87
C GLN A 262 -24.99 6.42 10.73
N ASP A 263 -24.86 7.13 9.62
CA ASP A 263 -25.55 8.42 9.40
C ASP A 263 -27.09 8.28 9.23
N LEU A 264 -27.55 7.27 8.50
CA LEU A 264 -28.96 7.12 8.16
C LEU A 264 -29.77 6.29 9.15
N ARG A 265 -29.18 5.36 9.88
CA ARG A 265 -29.89 4.43 10.77
C ARG A 265 -29.42 4.44 12.20
N GLY A 266 -28.40 5.25 12.56
CA GLY A 266 -27.90 5.37 13.93
C GLY A 266 -27.35 4.04 14.50
N TYR A 267 -26.82 3.16 13.63
CA TYR A 267 -26.15 1.96 14.10
C TYR A 267 -24.86 2.34 14.84
N PRO A 268 -24.61 1.77 16.01
CA PRO A 268 -23.36 2.01 16.72
C PRO A 268 -22.15 1.47 15.96
N ASP A 269 -20.98 2.07 16.18
CA ASP A 269 -19.71 1.78 15.46
C ASP A 269 -19.26 0.30 15.53
N ALA A 270 -19.83 -0.49 16.41
CA ALA A 270 -19.41 -1.85 16.75
C ALA A 270 -20.36 -2.98 16.31
N THR A 271 -21.41 -2.69 15.51
CA THR A 271 -22.35 -3.74 15.05
C THR A 271 -22.20 -4.08 13.56
#